data_2ba0344282ed54f07a58e131d34ba1a4
#
_entry.id   2ba0344282ed54f07a58e131d34ba1a4
#
_cell.length_a   1.000
_cell.length_b   1.000
_cell.length_c   1.000
_cell.angle_alpha   90.00
_cell.angle_beta   90.00
_cell.angle_gamma   90.00
#
_symmetry.space_group_name_H-M   'P 1'
#
loop_
_entity.id
_entity.type
_entity.pdbx_description
1 polymer ?
#
loop_
_entity_poly.entity_id
_entity_poly.type
_entity_poly.pdbx_seq_one_letter_code
_entity_poly.pdbx_strand_id
1 'polypeptide(L)'
;MIRHAHAMPFGAEVLGEGGTRFRLWAPGAKDVDIEVATASARLAHPMRDLGGGWRERVVSEAGAGARYSFRIDGGLTVPDPASRCNPDDVHAPSEVVDPRAFAWPDDGWRGRPWEEAVIYE
;
A
#
# COMPACT_ATOMS: atom_id res chain seq x y z
N MET A 1 19.10 -4.07 17.10
CA MET A 1 17.66 -3.90 16.81
C MET A 1 17.24 -4.91 15.76
N ILE A 2 16.28 -5.74 16.07
CA ILE A 2 15.70 -6.65 15.10
C ILE A 2 14.58 -5.88 14.38
N ARG A 3 14.70 -5.74 13.05
CA ARG A 3 13.64 -5.14 12.23
C ARG A 3 12.78 -6.27 11.66
N HIS A 4 11.54 -6.28 12.05
CA HIS A 4 10.56 -7.20 11.47
C HIS A 4 9.97 -6.55 10.22
N ALA A 5 10.34 -7.07 9.05
CA ALA A 5 9.71 -6.69 7.80
C ALA A 5 8.56 -7.66 7.52
N HIS A 6 7.38 -7.13 7.31
CA HIS A 6 6.21 -7.90 6.93
C HIS A 6 5.99 -7.77 5.43
N ALA A 7 5.86 -8.90 4.74
CA ALA A 7 5.55 -8.89 3.32
C ALA A 7 4.15 -8.31 3.08
N MET A 8 4.04 -7.43 2.10
CA MET A 8 2.78 -6.78 1.72
C MET A 8 2.36 -7.27 0.33
N PRO A 9 1.62 -8.39 0.24
CA PRO A 9 1.31 -9.00 -1.05
C PRO A 9 0.33 -8.19 -1.90
N PHE A 10 -0.37 -7.24 -1.30
CA PHE A 10 -1.30 -6.33 -1.98
C PHE A 10 -1.25 -4.95 -1.34
N GLY A 11 -1.83 -3.95 -2.02
CA GLY A 11 -1.68 -2.55 -1.65
C GLY A 11 -0.38 -1.98 -2.18
N ALA A 12 0.18 -1.00 -1.47
CA ALA A 12 1.43 -0.34 -1.83
C ALA A 12 2.60 -0.91 -1.03
N GLU A 13 3.58 -1.49 -1.72
CA GLU A 13 4.81 -1.98 -1.10
C GLU A 13 6.01 -1.20 -1.62
N VAL A 14 6.73 -0.54 -0.72
CA VAL A 14 7.98 0.14 -1.05
C VAL A 14 9.07 -0.89 -1.31
N LEU A 15 9.72 -0.79 -2.48
CA LEU A 15 10.74 -1.73 -2.92
C LEU A 15 12.13 -1.30 -2.45
N GLY A 16 13.00 -2.28 -2.19
CA GLY A 16 14.36 -2.03 -1.73
C GLY A 16 15.25 -1.32 -2.76
N GLU A 17 14.99 -1.53 -4.04
CA GLU A 17 15.70 -0.90 -5.16
C GLU A 17 15.11 0.46 -5.57
N GLY A 18 14.10 0.94 -4.83
CA GLY A 18 13.39 2.18 -5.12
C GLY A 18 12.06 1.96 -5.82
N GLY A 19 11.19 2.94 -5.68
CA GLY A 19 9.83 2.86 -6.19
C GLY A 19 8.88 2.05 -5.30
N THR A 20 7.66 1.96 -5.75
CA THR A 20 6.58 1.28 -5.04
C THR A 20 5.84 0.36 -6.00
N ARG A 21 5.57 -0.85 -5.56
CA ARG A 21 4.68 -1.78 -6.25
C ARG A 21 3.27 -1.60 -5.72
N PHE A 22 2.34 -1.30 -6.62
CA PHE A 22 0.92 -1.22 -6.33
C PHE A 22 0.22 -2.47 -6.85
N ARG A 23 -0.57 -3.11 -6.01
CA ARG A 23 -1.32 -4.31 -6.36
C ARG A 23 -2.75 -4.20 -5.83
N LEU A 24 -3.72 -4.41 -6.73
CA LEU A 24 -5.15 -4.30 -6.45
C LEU A 24 -5.88 -5.53 -6.98
N TRP A 25 -6.81 -6.04 -6.19
CA TRP A 25 -7.77 -7.03 -6.67
C TRP A 25 -9.04 -6.32 -7.12
N ALA A 26 -9.32 -6.39 -8.42
CA ALA A 26 -10.45 -5.73 -9.07
C ALA A 26 -11.03 -6.62 -10.17
N PRO A 27 -11.68 -7.74 -9.83
CA PRO A 27 -12.11 -8.74 -10.80
C PRO A 27 -13.21 -8.25 -11.75
N GLY A 28 -14.00 -7.26 -11.34
CA GLY A 28 -15.05 -6.67 -12.16
C GLY A 28 -14.59 -5.54 -13.08
N ALA A 29 -13.35 -5.08 -12.95
CA ALA A 29 -12.84 -3.99 -13.77
C ALA A 29 -12.28 -4.50 -15.11
N LYS A 30 -12.52 -3.75 -16.19
CA LYS A 30 -11.87 -3.99 -17.49
C LYS A 30 -10.46 -3.42 -17.49
N ASP A 31 -10.34 -2.17 -17.06
CA ASP A 31 -9.07 -1.44 -16.99
C ASP A 31 -8.92 -0.77 -15.63
N VAL A 32 -7.70 -0.78 -15.11
CA VAL A 32 -7.35 -0.06 -13.88
C VAL A 32 -6.09 0.74 -14.14
N ASP A 33 -6.11 2.02 -13.81
CA ASP A 33 -4.93 2.88 -13.79
C ASP A 33 -4.57 3.22 -12.36
N ILE A 34 -3.27 3.27 -12.07
CA ILE A 34 -2.75 3.87 -10.84
C ILE A 34 -2.46 5.34 -11.09
N GLU A 35 -2.98 6.20 -10.23
CA GLU A 35 -2.69 7.63 -10.23
C GLU A 35 -1.84 7.93 -8.99
N VAL A 36 -0.68 8.56 -9.21
CA VAL A 36 0.28 8.87 -8.16
C VAL A 36 0.59 10.37 -8.19
N ALA A 37 0.54 10.99 -7.01
CA ALA A 37 0.99 12.36 -6.82
C ALA A 37 2.19 12.38 -5.87
N THR A 38 3.29 12.93 -6.34
CA THR A 38 4.49 13.20 -5.55
C THR A 38 4.63 14.71 -5.33
N ALA A 39 5.65 15.16 -4.59
CA ALA A 39 5.94 16.56 -4.40
C ALA A 39 6.22 17.30 -5.72
N SER A 40 6.70 16.58 -6.75
CA SER A 40 7.16 17.18 -8.02
C SER A 40 6.34 16.78 -9.24
N ALA A 41 5.47 15.77 -9.16
CA ALA A 41 4.80 15.22 -10.33
C ALA A 41 3.43 14.59 -10.01
N ARG A 42 2.57 14.55 -11.02
CA ARG A 42 1.38 13.72 -11.07
C ARG A 42 1.54 12.73 -12.22
N LEU A 43 1.38 11.45 -11.92
CA LEU A 43 1.62 10.36 -12.84
C LEU A 43 0.37 9.49 -12.92
N ALA A 44 0.08 8.97 -14.10
CA ALA A 44 -0.96 7.96 -14.29
C ALA A 44 -0.42 6.86 -15.20
N HIS A 45 -0.59 5.61 -14.76
CA HIS A 45 -0.11 4.45 -15.51
C HIS A 45 -1.16 3.35 -15.53
N PRO A 46 -1.31 2.65 -16.66
CA PRO A 46 -2.14 1.45 -16.70
C PRO A 46 -1.53 0.37 -15.81
N MET A 47 -2.38 -0.35 -15.09
CA MET A 47 -1.97 -1.51 -14.31
C MET A 47 -2.06 -2.78 -15.14
N ARG A 48 -1.07 -3.65 -14.99
CA ARG A 48 -1.02 -4.92 -15.70
C ARG A 48 -2.00 -5.91 -15.09
N ASP A 49 -2.73 -6.62 -15.93
CA ASP A 49 -3.58 -7.74 -15.53
C ASP A 49 -2.72 -8.98 -15.27
N LEU A 50 -2.75 -9.47 -14.03
CA LEU A 50 -2.01 -10.67 -13.61
C LEU A 50 -2.87 -11.94 -13.73
N GLY A 51 -4.15 -11.82 -14.08
CA GLY A 51 -5.11 -12.90 -13.99
C GLY A 51 -5.78 -12.99 -12.62
N GLY A 52 -6.89 -13.71 -12.53
CA GLY A 52 -7.63 -13.88 -11.29
C GLY A 52 -8.20 -12.59 -10.68
N GLY A 53 -8.26 -11.50 -11.42
CA GLY A 53 -8.72 -10.21 -10.95
C GLY A 53 -7.63 -9.30 -10.37
N TRP A 54 -6.38 -9.76 -10.35
CA TRP A 54 -5.26 -8.98 -9.80
C TRP A 54 -4.67 -8.03 -10.82
N ARG A 55 -4.39 -6.82 -10.38
CA ARG A 55 -3.74 -5.75 -11.15
C ARG A 55 -2.48 -5.30 -10.44
N GLU A 56 -1.43 -5.00 -11.21
CA GLU A 56 -0.14 -4.61 -10.65
C GLU A 56 0.56 -3.55 -11.49
N ARG A 57 1.23 -2.63 -10.82
CA ARG A 57 2.15 -1.68 -11.45
C ARG A 57 3.24 -1.28 -10.47
N VAL A 58 4.49 -1.28 -10.94
CA VAL A 58 5.61 -0.66 -10.23
C VAL A 58 5.79 0.77 -10.77
N VAL A 59 5.83 1.73 -9.88
CA VAL A 59 6.07 3.15 -10.19
C VAL A 59 7.36 3.56 -9.52
N SER A 60 8.40 3.77 -10.31
CA SER A 60 9.75 4.03 -9.81
C SER A 60 9.87 5.38 -9.09
N GLU A 61 9.06 6.35 -9.47
CA GLU A 61 9.05 7.70 -8.89
C GLU A 61 8.25 7.80 -7.59
N ALA A 62 7.47 6.78 -7.26
CA ALA A 62 6.66 6.77 -6.04
C ALA A 62 7.45 6.18 -4.88
N GLY A 63 7.69 6.98 -3.87
CA GLY A 63 8.27 6.55 -2.60
C GLY A 63 7.31 6.80 -1.43
N ALA A 64 7.79 6.57 -0.21
CA ALA A 64 7.03 6.86 1.00
C ALA A 64 6.55 8.32 1.00
N GLY A 65 5.32 8.55 1.39
CA GLY A 65 4.67 9.87 1.36
C GLY A 65 3.94 10.21 0.06
N ALA A 66 4.16 9.47 -1.01
CA ALA A 66 3.40 9.66 -2.25
C ALA A 66 1.92 9.35 -2.02
N ARG A 67 1.06 10.15 -2.64
CA ARG A 67 -0.40 9.94 -2.61
C ARG A 67 -0.82 9.15 -3.83
N TYR A 68 -1.76 8.22 -3.68
CA TYR A 68 -2.20 7.41 -4.80
C TYR A 68 -3.67 7.02 -4.73
N SER A 69 -4.23 6.76 -5.88
CA SER A 69 -5.61 6.28 -6.07
C SER A 69 -5.66 5.38 -7.29
N PHE A 70 -6.71 4.58 -7.38
CA PHE A 70 -6.99 3.77 -8.56
C PHE A 70 -8.13 4.36 -9.36
N ARG A 71 -7.95 4.47 -10.68
CA ARG A 71 -9.03 4.83 -11.59
C ARG A 71 -9.58 3.57 -12.23
N ILE A 72 -10.86 3.33 -12.03
CA ILE A 72 -11.55 2.13 -12.53
C ILE A 72 -12.26 2.45 -13.83
N ASP A 73 -11.96 1.69 -14.88
CA ASP A 73 -12.60 1.78 -16.21
C ASP A 73 -12.63 3.21 -16.77
N GLY A 74 -11.58 3.99 -16.54
CA GLY A 74 -11.47 5.38 -16.98
C GLY A 74 -12.42 6.35 -16.29
N GLY A 75 -13.16 5.92 -15.28
CA GLY A 75 -14.20 6.69 -14.61
C GLY A 75 -13.88 7.02 -13.17
N LEU A 76 -14.44 6.24 -12.25
CA LEU A 76 -14.34 6.48 -10.82
C LEU A 76 -12.90 6.32 -10.30
N THR A 77 -12.44 7.32 -9.56
CA THR A 77 -11.17 7.24 -8.81
C THR A 77 -11.46 6.87 -7.36
N VAL A 78 -10.82 5.83 -6.87
CA VAL A 78 -11.04 5.28 -5.54
C VAL A 78 -9.73 5.16 -4.77
N PRO A 79 -9.76 5.32 -3.42
CA PRO A 79 -8.61 4.99 -2.59
C PRO A 79 -8.36 3.48 -2.57
N ASP A 80 -7.20 3.08 -2.06
CA ASP A 80 -6.84 1.68 -1.93
C ASP A 80 -7.65 1.00 -0.82
N PRO A 81 -8.39 -0.08 -1.11
CA PRO A 81 -9.07 -0.84 -0.05
C PRO A 81 -8.10 -1.49 0.94
N ALA A 82 -6.84 -1.68 0.55
CA ALA A 82 -5.76 -2.16 1.41
C ALA A 82 -4.86 -1.01 1.93
N SER A 83 -5.39 0.21 1.98
CA SER A 83 -4.64 1.38 2.43
C SER A 83 -4.14 1.22 3.87
N ARG A 84 -2.89 1.62 4.08
CA ARG A 84 -2.27 1.68 5.40
C ARG A 84 -2.29 3.08 6.00
N CYS A 85 -2.61 4.07 5.19
CA CYS A 85 -2.72 5.46 5.62
C CYS A 85 -3.66 6.23 4.70
N ASN A 86 -4.69 6.82 5.28
CA ASN A 86 -5.59 7.76 4.62
C ASN A 86 -5.44 9.11 5.32
N PRO A 87 -4.46 9.94 4.91
CA PRO A 87 -4.07 11.11 5.70
C PRO A 87 -5.12 12.23 5.71
N ASP A 88 -5.98 12.29 4.70
CA ASP A 88 -6.95 13.38 4.58
C ASP A 88 -8.37 12.93 4.92
N ASP A 89 -8.87 11.89 4.24
CA ASP A 89 -10.22 11.37 4.40
C ASP A 89 -10.27 9.93 3.86
N VAL A 90 -11.28 9.19 4.27
CA VAL A 90 -11.55 7.81 3.81
C VAL A 90 -11.85 7.74 2.31
N HIS A 91 -12.28 8.82 1.69
CA HIS A 91 -12.55 8.90 0.25
C HIS A 91 -11.42 9.60 -0.52
N ALA A 92 -10.44 10.15 0.16
CA ALA A 92 -9.29 10.82 -0.43
C ALA A 92 -8.19 9.81 -0.80
N PRO A 93 -7.17 10.24 -1.57
CA PRO A 93 -6.05 9.37 -1.90
C PRO A 93 -5.38 8.73 -0.69
N SER A 94 -4.93 7.51 -0.87
CA SER A 94 -4.12 6.79 0.11
C SER A 94 -2.68 7.30 0.08
N GLU A 95 -1.91 7.03 1.14
CA GLU A 95 -0.50 7.40 1.21
C GLU A 95 0.38 6.16 1.27
N VAL A 96 1.48 6.19 0.52
CA VAL A 96 2.50 5.13 0.58
C VAL A 96 3.23 5.21 1.90
N VAL A 97 3.28 4.09 2.62
CA VAL A 97 3.96 3.95 3.90
C VAL A 97 5.11 2.97 3.77
N ASP A 98 6.31 3.35 4.23
CA ASP A 98 7.42 2.41 4.39
C ASP A 98 7.44 1.94 5.85
N PRO A 99 7.02 0.72 6.16
CA PRO A 99 6.99 0.21 7.53
C PRO A 99 8.40 0.06 8.13
N ARG A 100 9.44 0.01 7.29
CA ARG A 100 10.83 -0.09 7.74
C ARG A 100 11.38 1.23 8.31
N ALA A 101 10.69 2.35 8.01
CA ALA A 101 11.09 3.67 8.53
C ALA A 101 10.77 3.84 10.01
N PHE A 102 9.86 3.02 10.57
CA PHE A 102 9.51 3.09 11.97
C PHE A 102 10.49 2.29 12.84
N ALA A 103 11.04 2.93 13.85
CA ALA A 103 11.90 2.29 14.84
C ALA A 103 11.06 1.83 16.04
N TRP A 104 10.86 0.53 16.16
CA TRP A 104 10.13 -0.06 17.28
C TRP A 104 10.96 -0.01 18.57
N PRO A 105 10.45 0.58 19.65
CA PRO A 105 11.18 0.65 20.93
C PRO A 105 10.95 -0.59 21.81
N ASP A 106 10.90 -1.76 21.19
CA ASP A 106 10.51 -3.02 21.84
C ASP A 106 11.62 -4.06 21.91
N ASP A 107 12.88 -3.65 21.84
CA ASP A 107 14.05 -4.53 21.85
C ASP A 107 14.08 -5.48 23.05
N GLY A 108 13.50 -5.06 24.18
CA GLY A 108 13.41 -5.86 25.41
C GLY A 108 12.20 -6.79 25.47
N TRP A 109 11.28 -6.69 24.53
CA TRP A 109 10.07 -7.50 24.54
C TRP A 109 10.36 -8.97 24.22
N ARG A 110 9.89 -9.87 25.08
CA ARG A 110 10.11 -11.33 24.95
C ARG A 110 8.79 -12.10 24.78
N GLY A 111 7.69 -11.37 24.58
CA GLY A 111 6.37 -11.96 24.59
C GLY A 111 5.82 -12.19 25.99
N ARG A 112 4.64 -12.76 26.08
CA ARG A 112 4.00 -13.16 27.32
C ARG A 112 3.55 -14.61 27.22
N PRO A 113 3.52 -15.37 28.32
CA PRO A 113 2.94 -16.70 28.31
C PRO A 113 1.50 -16.67 27.81
N TRP A 114 1.11 -17.69 27.06
CA TRP A 114 -0.25 -17.77 26.49
C TRP A 114 -1.33 -17.72 27.56
N GLU A 115 -1.06 -18.30 28.72
CA GLU A 115 -1.98 -18.36 29.85
C GLU A 115 -2.35 -17.00 30.43
N GLU A 116 -1.55 -15.98 30.12
CA GLU A 116 -1.82 -14.59 30.52
C GLU A 116 -2.67 -13.82 29.49
N ALA A 117 -2.95 -14.43 28.33
CA ALA A 117 -3.70 -13.77 27.28
C ALA A 117 -5.16 -13.63 27.65
N VAL A 118 -5.70 -12.44 27.43
CA VAL A 118 -7.15 -12.17 27.51
C VAL A 118 -7.59 -11.69 26.13
N ILE A 119 -8.50 -12.44 25.52
CA ILE A 119 -9.05 -12.11 24.21
C ILE A 119 -10.39 -11.42 24.41
N TYR A 120 -10.53 -10.26 23.80
CA TYR A 120 -11.77 -9.49 23.78
C TYR A 120 -12.14 -9.15 22.34
N GLU A 121 -13.40 -9.40 21.97
CA GLU A 121 -13.96 -9.07 20.66
C GLU A 121 -15.08 -8.02 20.80
#